data_e5c77ec2ffdd16b68a3ffa0227ffd58e
#
_entry.id   e5c77ec2ffdd16b68a3ffa0227ffd58e
#
_cell.length_a   1.000
_cell.length_b   1.000
_cell.length_c   1.000
_cell.angle_alpha   90.00
_cell.angle_beta   90.00
_cell.angle_gamma   90.00
#
_symmetry.space_group_name_H-M   'P 1'
#
loop_
_entity.id
_entity.type
_entity.pdbx_description
1 polymer ?
#
loop_
_entity_poly.entity_id
_entity_poly.type
_entity_poly.pdbx_seq_one_letter_code
_entity_poly.pdbx_strand_id
1 'polypeptide(L)'
;DVTYGAFRPLSLQRLTASTDAEGNITAFSHSVVGDGGNLVASAVANDHYDIPNQFAEWREASNGLRLKHWRAVGHGPNKFAIESMLDEIAWKQGTDPLELRRKLMAKAPRALATLEKAAEISHWSKPSVEGRAKGMAFVEHGSLGTGVCEISVDRSTGIIKVHHFWIALDAGVVVQPDNVKAQMEGGIIMGMSSVLKEQITIVDGQVQQSNYHDYQLLRMQDIPDSIETIILESSEIPEGVGETATPMVACAIANAFLKLTGKPLRHLPFSPERVLQALNS
;
A
#
# COMPACT_ATOMS: atom_id res chain seq x y z
N ASP A 1 2.91 -16.11 22.44
CA ASP A 1 3.05 -15.95 20.99
C ASP A 1 3.58 -14.56 20.61
N VAL A 2 3.02 -13.48 21.18
CA VAL A 2 3.47 -12.10 20.90
C VAL A 2 4.95 -11.89 21.17
N THR A 3 5.46 -12.43 22.28
CA THR A 3 6.85 -12.28 22.71
C THR A 3 7.84 -13.16 21.94
N TYR A 4 7.40 -14.35 21.51
CA TYR A 4 8.28 -15.40 20.97
C TYR A 4 7.96 -15.82 19.54
N GLY A 5 7.01 -15.17 18.91
CA GLY A 5 6.64 -15.41 17.50
C GLY A 5 7.79 -15.11 16.55
N ALA A 6 7.54 -15.30 15.29
CA ALA A 6 8.39 -14.76 14.23
C ALA A 6 7.82 -13.42 13.78
N PHE A 7 8.69 -12.48 13.45
CA PHE A 7 8.32 -11.12 13.13
C PHE A 7 8.29 -10.87 11.62
N ARG A 8 7.49 -9.90 11.20
CA ARG A 8 7.59 -9.31 9.88
C ARG A 8 8.91 -8.53 9.77
N PRO A 9 9.66 -8.63 8.67
CA PRO A 9 10.90 -7.89 8.51
C PRO A 9 10.73 -6.38 8.62
N LEU A 10 11.71 -5.73 9.25
CA LEU A 10 11.90 -4.30 9.18
C LEU A 10 12.72 -3.97 7.93
N SER A 11 12.37 -2.92 7.20
CA SER A 11 13.15 -2.43 6.08
C SER A 11 13.26 -0.90 6.07
N LEU A 12 14.42 -0.41 5.62
CA LEU A 12 14.63 0.99 5.28
C LEU A 12 14.69 1.11 3.76
N GLN A 13 13.97 2.08 3.20
CA GLN A 13 13.85 2.24 1.76
C GLN A 13 14.23 3.64 1.32
N ARG A 14 15.02 3.71 0.25
CA ARG A 14 15.38 4.97 -0.40
C ARG A 14 14.92 4.91 -1.85
N LEU A 15 14.11 5.89 -2.22
CA LEU A 15 13.66 6.07 -3.59
C LEU A 15 14.16 7.41 -4.12
N THR A 16 14.53 7.41 -5.40
CA THR A 16 14.92 8.62 -6.13
C THR A 16 14.31 8.57 -7.51
N ALA A 17 13.74 9.66 -7.95
CA ALA A 17 13.22 9.81 -9.31
C ALA A 17 13.76 11.07 -9.95
N SER A 18 13.98 11.01 -11.28
CA SER A 18 14.28 12.17 -12.11
C SER A 18 13.16 12.37 -13.12
N THR A 19 12.85 13.64 -13.40
CA THR A 19 11.86 14.02 -14.41
C THR A 19 12.49 14.95 -15.43
N ASP A 20 11.99 14.89 -16.67
CA ASP A 20 12.32 15.89 -17.71
C ASP A 20 11.53 17.19 -17.53
N ALA A 21 11.71 18.14 -18.45
CA ALA A 21 11.02 19.42 -18.42
C ALA A 21 9.50 19.31 -18.63
N GLU A 22 9.06 18.25 -19.29
CA GLU A 22 7.65 17.93 -19.55
C GLU A 22 7.00 17.15 -18.38
N GLY A 23 7.78 16.85 -17.32
CA GLY A 23 7.31 16.13 -16.14
C GLY A 23 7.29 14.60 -16.29
N ASN A 24 7.85 14.03 -17.39
CA ASN A 24 7.95 12.59 -17.53
C ASN A 24 9.01 12.04 -16.58
N ILE A 25 8.73 10.91 -15.92
CA ILE A 25 9.73 10.21 -15.10
C ILE A 25 10.72 9.54 -16.05
N THR A 26 11.98 9.99 -16.02
CA THR A 26 13.05 9.49 -16.88
C THR A 26 13.94 8.47 -16.21
N ALA A 27 13.99 8.50 -14.88
CA ALA A 27 14.72 7.51 -14.08
C ALA A 27 14.02 7.30 -12.74
N PHE A 28 14.12 6.06 -12.23
CA PHE A 28 13.58 5.67 -10.93
C PHE A 28 14.52 4.66 -10.27
N SER A 29 14.96 4.94 -9.07
CA SER A 29 15.77 4.01 -8.29
C SER A 29 15.13 3.70 -6.97
N HIS A 30 15.18 2.41 -6.58
CA HIS A 30 14.67 1.88 -5.33
C HIS A 30 15.72 1.01 -4.65
N SER A 31 16.25 1.48 -3.53
CA SER A 31 17.21 0.73 -2.71
C SER A 31 16.54 0.34 -1.39
N VAL A 32 16.58 -0.94 -1.07
CA VAL A 32 16.01 -1.52 0.14
C VAL A 32 17.10 -2.13 1.00
N VAL A 33 17.11 -1.81 2.28
CA VAL A 33 17.99 -2.43 3.28
C VAL A 33 17.12 -3.11 4.33
N GLY A 34 17.40 -4.37 4.61
CA GLY A 34 16.66 -5.14 5.63
C GLY A 34 17.14 -6.58 5.72
N ASP A 35 16.71 -7.26 6.78
CA ASP A 35 16.97 -8.67 7.02
C ASP A 35 15.83 -9.54 6.44
N GLY A 36 16.16 -10.77 6.02
CA GLY A 36 15.18 -11.78 5.63
C GLY A 36 15.11 -12.15 4.14
N GLY A 37 16.07 -11.74 3.30
CA GLY A 37 16.13 -12.15 1.90
C GLY A 37 14.85 -11.80 1.12
N ASN A 38 14.21 -12.80 0.52
CA ASN A 38 12.96 -12.62 -0.23
C ASN A 38 11.82 -12.00 0.56
N LEU A 39 11.86 -12.07 1.90
CA LEU A 39 10.84 -11.44 2.74
C LEU A 39 10.86 -9.90 2.60
N VAL A 40 11.98 -9.34 2.14
CA VAL A 40 12.18 -7.90 1.94
C VAL A 40 12.39 -7.58 0.46
N ALA A 41 13.05 -8.46 -0.31
CA ALA A 41 13.44 -8.20 -1.69
C ALA A 41 12.31 -8.37 -2.72
N SER A 42 11.22 -9.10 -2.39
CA SER A 42 10.12 -9.29 -3.35
C SER A 42 9.44 -7.97 -3.67
N ALA A 43 9.12 -7.75 -4.95
CA ALA A 43 8.50 -6.54 -5.49
C ALA A 43 9.30 -5.23 -5.29
N VAL A 44 10.63 -5.32 -5.19
CA VAL A 44 11.50 -4.13 -5.21
C VAL A 44 11.57 -3.50 -6.60
N ALA A 45 11.44 -4.32 -7.65
CA ALA A 45 11.33 -3.87 -9.04
C ALA A 45 9.91 -3.38 -9.35
N ASN A 46 9.77 -2.65 -10.44
CA ASN A 46 8.53 -1.99 -10.85
C ASN A 46 8.24 -2.27 -12.33
N ASP A 47 7.66 -3.44 -12.60
CA ASP A 47 7.56 -4.00 -13.94
C ASP A 47 6.38 -3.45 -14.77
N HIS A 48 5.38 -2.82 -14.13
CA HIS A 48 4.15 -2.35 -14.78
C HIS A 48 4.16 -0.86 -15.15
N TYR A 49 5.21 -0.14 -14.73
CA TYR A 49 5.38 1.27 -15.03
C TYR A 49 6.49 1.46 -16.07
N ASP A 50 6.14 2.01 -17.22
CA ASP A 50 7.08 2.28 -18.34
C ASP A 50 7.98 3.47 -18.00
N ILE A 51 9.04 3.20 -17.25
CA ILE A 51 10.07 4.18 -16.90
C ILE A 51 11.38 3.77 -17.60
N PRO A 52 11.99 4.65 -18.42
CA PRO A 52 13.13 4.28 -19.27
C PRO A 52 14.34 3.73 -18.53
N ASN A 53 14.64 4.29 -17.36
CA ASN A 53 15.82 3.89 -16.58
C ASN A 53 15.35 3.49 -15.17
N GLN A 54 15.41 2.21 -14.87
CA GLN A 54 15.04 1.69 -13.56
C GLN A 54 16.23 0.99 -12.91
N PHE A 55 16.41 1.21 -11.63
CA PHE A 55 17.37 0.52 -10.78
C PHE A 55 16.70 0.05 -9.51
N ALA A 56 16.80 -1.23 -9.21
CA ALA A 56 16.27 -1.82 -7.99
C ALA A 56 17.33 -2.67 -7.33
N GLU A 57 17.57 -2.48 -6.04
CA GLU A 57 18.50 -3.28 -5.26
C GLU A 57 17.97 -3.59 -3.89
N TRP A 58 18.37 -4.73 -3.37
CA TRP A 58 18.22 -5.07 -1.97
C TRP A 58 19.60 -5.38 -1.36
N ARG A 59 19.80 -4.92 -0.13
CA ARG A 59 21.00 -5.20 0.66
C ARG A 59 20.62 -5.77 2.01
N GLU A 60 21.27 -6.82 2.40
CA GLU A 60 21.06 -7.42 3.69
C GLU A 60 21.66 -6.58 4.82
N ALA A 61 20.87 -6.41 5.89
CA ALA A 61 21.33 -5.88 7.17
C ALA A 61 20.71 -6.75 8.27
N SER A 62 21.44 -7.79 8.64
CA SER A 62 20.97 -8.74 9.67
C SER A 62 20.80 -8.04 11.01
N ASN A 63 19.65 -8.28 11.65
CA ASN A 63 19.30 -7.72 12.94
C ASN A 63 19.14 -8.79 14.03
N GLY A 64 19.37 -10.08 13.69
CA GLY A 64 19.29 -11.21 14.60
C GLY A 64 17.88 -11.60 15.04
N LEU A 65 16.84 -11.01 14.46
CA LEU A 65 15.46 -11.35 14.77
C LEU A 65 15.00 -12.58 14.02
N ARG A 66 14.09 -13.33 14.64
CA ARG A 66 13.42 -14.44 13.98
C ARG A 66 12.34 -13.93 13.04
N LEU A 67 12.60 -13.97 11.74
CA LEU A 67 11.71 -13.46 10.71
C LEU A 67 10.92 -14.56 10.02
N LYS A 68 9.71 -14.23 9.57
CA LYS A 68 8.82 -15.13 8.82
C LYS A 68 7.99 -14.36 7.81
N HIS A 69 7.41 -15.14 6.88
CA HIS A 69 6.42 -14.63 5.94
C HIS A 69 5.21 -14.07 6.70
N TRP A 70 4.83 -12.89 6.31
CA TRP A 70 3.57 -12.27 6.66
C TRP A 70 2.82 -11.99 5.36
N ARG A 71 1.51 -11.99 5.36
CA ARG A 71 0.68 -11.83 4.15
C ARG A 71 1.18 -10.66 3.28
N ALA A 72 1.49 -10.93 2.01
CA ALA A 72 2.10 -10.03 1.03
C ALA A 72 3.62 -9.91 1.05
N VAL A 73 4.33 -10.51 2.01
CA VAL A 73 5.81 -10.57 2.03
C VAL A 73 6.43 -9.17 1.81
N GLY A 74 7.42 -9.03 0.92
CA GLY A 74 8.04 -7.75 0.57
C GLY A 74 7.15 -6.81 -0.26
N HIS A 75 6.07 -7.31 -0.88
CA HIS A 75 5.14 -6.45 -1.62
C HIS A 75 4.52 -5.38 -0.72
N GLY A 76 4.22 -5.68 0.55
CA GLY A 76 3.67 -4.70 1.49
C GLY A 76 4.53 -3.43 1.59
N PRO A 77 5.75 -3.51 2.13
CA PRO A 77 6.62 -2.34 2.30
C PRO A 77 7.12 -1.76 0.98
N ASN A 78 7.42 -2.59 -0.03
CA ASN A 78 7.99 -2.10 -1.28
C ASN A 78 6.96 -1.37 -2.15
N LYS A 79 5.73 -1.90 -2.25
CA LYS A 79 4.65 -1.18 -2.94
C LYS A 79 4.26 0.09 -2.19
N PHE A 80 4.26 0.07 -0.86
CA PHE A 80 4.06 1.30 -0.08
C PHE A 80 5.04 2.40 -0.51
N ALA A 81 6.32 2.09 -0.61
CA ALA A 81 7.33 3.05 -1.00
C ALA A 81 7.17 3.52 -2.46
N ILE A 82 6.98 2.58 -3.40
CA ILE A 82 6.83 2.90 -4.83
C ILE A 82 5.58 3.75 -5.09
N GLU A 83 4.43 3.31 -4.61
CA GLU A 83 3.15 3.96 -4.88
C GLU A 83 3.05 5.34 -4.20
N SER A 84 3.63 5.48 -3.00
CA SER A 84 3.69 6.78 -2.32
C SER A 84 4.63 7.75 -3.05
N MET A 85 5.77 7.27 -3.57
CA MET A 85 6.68 8.11 -4.36
C MET A 85 6.03 8.62 -5.65
N LEU A 86 5.21 7.80 -6.32
CA LEU A 86 4.47 8.23 -7.51
C LEU A 86 3.46 9.33 -7.18
N ASP A 87 2.73 9.20 -6.09
CA ASP A 87 1.79 10.26 -5.66
C ASP A 87 2.53 11.53 -5.21
N GLU A 88 3.68 11.41 -4.54
CA GLU A 88 4.50 12.59 -4.21
C GLU A 88 5.02 13.31 -5.45
N ILE A 89 5.37 12.57 -6.52
CA ILE A 89 5.75 13.16 -7.82
C ILE A 89 4.55 13.87 -8.44
N ALA A 90 3.40 13.19 -8.52
CA ALA A 90 2.17 13.79 -9.03
C ALA A 90 1.78 15.06 -8.27
N TRP A 91 1.85 15.02 -6.94
CA TRP A 91 1.59 16.18 -6.08
C TRP A 91 2.51 17.36 -6.38
N LYS A 92 3.82 17.12 -6.50
CA LYS A 92 4.80 18.16 -6.82
C LYS A 92 4.59 18.78 -8.19
N GLN A 93 4.11 18.00 -9.15
CA GLN A 93 3.83 18.43 -10.51
C GLN A 93 2.44 19.06 -10.67
N GLY A 94 1.58 18.98 -9.66
CA GLY A 94 0.17 19.38 -9.78
C GLY A 94 -0.63 18.51 -10.74
N THR A 95 -0.19 17.26 -10.97
CA THR A 95 -0.83 16.29 -11.86
C THR A 95 -1.72 15.35 -11.05
N ASP A 96 -2.84 14.91 -11.63
CA ASP A 96 -3.67 13.86 -11.01
C ASP A 96 -2.88 12.53 -10.95
N PRO A 97 -2.77 11.87 -9.79
CA PRO A 97 -2.06 10.60 -9.68
C PRO A 97 -2.66 9.48 -10.55
N LEU A 98 -3.95 9.55 -10.92
CA LEU A 98 -4.55 8.66 -11.90
C LEU A 98 -3.94 8.90 -13.29
N GLU A 99 -3.84 10.17 -13.73
CA GLU A 99 -3.27 10.51 -15.03
C GLU A 99 -1.79 10.13 -15.14
N LEU A 100 -1.02 10.32 -14.07
CA LEU A 100 0.37 9.86 -14.03
C LEU A 100 0.45 8.33 -14.23
N ARG A 101 -0.37 7.56 -13.52
CA ARG A 101 -0.40 6.09 -13.66
C ARG A 101 -0.89 5.64 -15.04
N ARG A 102 -1.90 6.28 -15.60
CA ARG A 102 -2.37 6.03 -16.98
C ARG A 102 -1.23 6.09 -17.99
N LYS A 103 -0.44 7.16 -17.90
CA LYS A 103 0.72 7.35 -18.76
C LYS A 103 1.76 6.26 -18.57
N LEU A 104 2.11 5.96 -17.32
CA LEU A 104 3.12 4.96 -17.00
C LEU A 104 2.68 3.53 -17.33
N MET A 105 1.38 3.24 -17.27
CA MET A 105 0.81 1.90 -17.54
C MET A 105 0.37 1.69 -18.98
N ALA A 106 0.66 2.61 -19.90
CA ALA A 106 0.19 2.52 -21.29
C ALA A 106 0.60 1.22 -22.00
N LYS A 107 1.71 0.58 -21.58
CA LYS A 107 2.18 -0.70 -22.12
C LYS A 107 1.74 -1.93 -21.28
N ALA A 108 0.97 -1.73 -20.23
CA ALA A 108 0.49 -2.78 -19.32
C ALA A 108 -1.06 -2.82 -19.29
N PRO A 109 -1.73 -3.29 -20.37
CA PRO A 109 -3.18 -3.12 -20.54
C PRO A 109 -4.02 -3.77 -19.46
N ARG A 110 -3.63 -4.93 -18.92
CA ARG A 110 -4.33 -5.57 -17.80
C ARG A 110 -4.25 -4.74 -16.51
N ALA A 111 -3.06 -4.24 -16.19
CA ALA A 111 -2.85 -3.36 -15.03
C ALA A 111 -3.63 -2.05 -15.19
N LEU A 112 -3.59 -1.44 -16.39
CA LEU A 112 -4.35 -0.24 -16.70
C LEU A 112 -5.86 -0.48 -16.58
N ALA A 113 -6.37 -1.64 -16.99
CA ALA A 113 -7.79 -1.97 -16.85
C ALA A 113 -8.24 -2.00 -15.37
N THR A 114 -7.40 -2.51 -14.46
CA THR A 114 -7.72 -2.46 -13.01
C THR A 114 -7.71 -1.02 -12.49
N LEU A 115 -6.78 -0.19 -12.95
CA LEU A 115 -6.71 1.22 -12.58
C LEU A 115 -7.97 1.98 -13.02
N GLU A 116 -8.39 1.81 -14.27
CA GLU A 116 -9.59 2.46 -14.81
C GLU A 116 -10.86 2.01 -14.09
N LYS A 117 -10.99 0.72 -13.83
CA LYS A 117 -12.16 0.20 -13.12
C LYS A 117 -12.21 0.69 -11.67
N ALA A 118 -11.07 0.75 -10.98
CA ALA A 118 -11.01 1.28 -9.62
C ALA A 118 -11.37 2.79 -9.58
N ALA A 119 -10.92 3.56 -10.56
CA ALA A 119 -11.28 4.97 -10.70
C ALA A 119 -12.78 5.15 -10.99
N GLU A 120 -13.38 4.29 -11.82
CA GLU A 120 -14.81 4.28 -12.13
C GLU A 120 -15.66 4.03 -10.87
N ILE A 121 -15.44 2.90 -10.18
CA ILE A 121 -16.28 2.48 -9.04
C ILE A 121 -16.11 3.37 -7.82
N SER A 122 -14.92 3.93 -7.62
CA SER A 122 -14.67 4.90 -6.53
C SER A 122 -15.16 6.30 -6.86
N HIS A 123 -15.68 6.51 -8.06
CA HIS A 123 -16.01 7.85 -8.55
C HIS A 123 -14.84 8.83 -8.35
N TRP A 124 -13.63 8.47 -8.82
CA TRP A 124 -12.40 9.21 -8.57
C TRP A 124 -12.50 10.69 -8.92
N SER A 125 -13.14 11.02 -10.05
CA SER A 125 -13.29 12.39 -10.55
C SER A 125 -14.28 13.24 -9.74
N LYS A 126 -15.11 12.62 -8.89
CA LYS A 126 -16.03 13.36 -8.03
C LYS A 126 -15.31 13.81 -6.76
N PRO A 127 -15.56 15.04 -6.28
CA PRO A 127 -15.00 15.48 -5.01
C PRO A 127 -15.47 14.57 -3.88
N SER A 128 -14.60 14.34 -2.92
CA SER A 128 -14.97 13.69 -1.65
C SER A 128 -15.83 14.61 -0.79
N VAL A 129 -16.49 14.04 0.20
CA VAL A 129 -17.13 14.81 1.28
C VAL A 129 -16.08 15.72 1.93
N GLU A 130 -16.50 16.89 2.39
CA GLU A 130 -15.60 17.82 3.09
C GLU A 130 -14.87 17.13 4.25
N GLY A 131 -13.57 17.41 4.37
CA GLY A 131 -12.71 16.77 5.36
C GLY A 131 -12.24 15.35 5.00
N ARG A 132 -12.57 14.85 3.80
CA ARG A 132 -12.12 13.54 3.30
C ARG A 132 -11.30 13.67 2.02
N ALA A 133 -10.50 12.66 1.74
CA ALA A 133 -9.80 12.52 0.46
C ALA A 133 -9.68 11.05 0.05
N LYS A 134 -9.58 10.84 -1.27
CA LYS A 134 -9.31 9.52 -1.85
C LYS A 134 -7.83 9.40 -2.22
N GLY A 135 -7.27 8.20 -2.01
CA GLY A 135 -5.95 7.81 -2.49
C GLY A 135 -6.03 6.47 -3.18
N MET A 136 -5.18 6.26 -4.18
CA MET A 136 -5.15 5.02 -4.96
C MET A 136 -3.79 4.36 -4.92
N ALA A 137 -3.76 3.05 -5.19
CA ALA A 137 -2.54 2.29 -5.35
C ALA A 137 -2.77 1.09 -6.27
N PHE A 138 -1.79 0.82 -7.14
CA PHE A 138 -1.74 -0.39 -7.93
C PHE A 138 -0.78 -1.41 -7.30
N VAL A 139 -1.17 -2.67 -7.33
CA VAL A 139 -0.36 -3.77 -6.79
C VAL A 139 -0.48 -5.00 -7.68
N GLU A 140 0.63 -5.67 -7.89
CA GLU A 140 0.67 -7.05 -8.36
C GLU A 140 1.20 -7.95 -7.23
N HIS A 141 0.57 -9.10 -7.06
CA HIS A 141 1.06 -10.22 -6.26
C HIS A 141 0.32 -11.50 -6.67
N GLY A 142 0.80 -12.14 -7.71
CA GLY A 142 0.03 -13.11 -8.48
C GLY A 142 -0.96 -12.37 -9.36
N SER A 143 -2.11 -12.03 -8.85
CA SER A 143 -3.10 -11.20 -9.55
C SER A 143 -2.74 -9.72 -9.56
N LEU A 144 -3.38 -8.97 -10.48
CA LEU A 144 -3.24 -7.52 -10.63
C LEU A 144 -4.43 -6.83 -9.95
N GLY A 145 -4.16 -5.79 -9.17
CA GLY A 145 -5.24 -5.07 -8.52
C GLY A 145 -4.95 -3.60 -8.28
N THR A 146 -5.99 -2.79 -8.35
CA THR A 146 -5.95 -1.39 -7.93
C THR A 146 -6.94 -1.17 -6.79
N GLY A 147 -6.44 -0.60 -5.71
CA GLY A 147 -7.25 -0.19 -4.56
C GLY A 147 -7.38 1.32 -4.48
N VAL A 148 -8.57 1.80 -4.13
CA VAL A 148 -8.83 3.20 -3.77
C VAL A 148 -9.45 3.22 -2.39
N CYS A 149 -8.97 4.08 -1.50
CA CYS A 149 -9.64 4.32 -0.22
C CYS A 149 -10.06 5.77 -0.07
N GLU A 150 -11.08 6.02 0.76
CA GLU A 150 -11.44 7.34 1.22
C GLU A 150 -11.22 7.44 2.72
N ILE A 151 -10.46 8.45 3.15
CA ILE A 151 -10.11 8.65 4.56
C ILE A 151 -10.51 10.03 5.07
N SER A 152 -10.62 10.14 6.38
CA SER A 152 -10.50 11.41 7.12
C SER A 152 -9.43 11.31 8.19
N VAL A 153 -8.97 12.46 8.68
CA VAL A 153 -7.94 12.55 9.73
C VAL A 153 -8.44 13.49 10.82
N ASP A 154 -8.46 13.02 12.05
CA ASP A 154 -8.62 13.89 13.20
C ASP A 154 -7.28 14.58 13.50
N ARG A 155 -7.21 15.87 13.20
CA ARG A 155 -5.98 16.65 13.35
C ARG A 155 -5.56 16.87 14.81
N SER A 156 -6.47 16.67 15.76
CA SER A 156 -6.19 16.82 17.19
C SER A 156 -5.61 15.55 17.81
N THR A 157 -6.02 14.40 17.33
CA THR A 157 -5.61 13.10 17.85
C THR A 157 -4.64 12.35 16.94
N GLY A 158 -4.57 12.68 15.65
CA GLY A 158 -3.79 11.93 14.66
C GLY A 158 -4.46 10.63 14.18
N ILE A 159 -5.72 10.40 14.55
CA ILE A 159 -6.44 9.18 14.17
C ILE A 159 -6.89 9.30 12.71
N ILE A 160 -6.51 8.30 11.89
CA ILE A 160 -6.99 8.11 10.53
C ILE A 160 -8.21 7.19 10.58
N LYS A 161 -9.34 7.63 9.98
CA LYS A 161 -10.51 6.80 9.73
C LYS A 161 -10.60 6.48 8.24
N VAL A 162 -10.65 5.21 7.89
CA VAL A 162 -10.98 4.74 6.54
C VAL A 162 -12.49 4.60 6.46
N HIS A 163 -13.12 5.27 5.49
CA HIS A 163 -14.58 5.23 5.29
C HIS A 163 -14.99 4.18 4.28
N HIS A 164 -14.28 4.15 3.14
CA HIS A 164 -14.59 3.26 2.04
C HIS A 164 -13.30 2.67 1.46
N PHE A 165 -13.39 1.45 0.93
CA PHE A 165 -12.33 0.85 0.15
C PHE A 165 -12.92 0.18 -1.11
N TRP A 166 -12.45 0.56 -2.28
CA TRP A 166 -12.85 0.01 -3.58
C TRP A 166 -11.68 -0.73 -4.19
N ILE A 167 -11.93 -1.90 -4.75
CA ILE A 167 -10.92 -2.77 -5.34
C ILE A 167 -11.38 -3.21 -6.72
N ALA A 168 -10.52 -3.03 -7.72
CA ALA A 168 -10.66 -3.67 -9.02
C ALA A 168 -9.53 -4.70 -9.17
N LEU A 169 -9.89 -5.94 -9.51
CA LEU A 169 -8.99 -7.10 -9.53
C LEU A 169 -9.06 -7.81 -10.88
N ASP A 170 -7.91 -8.10 -11.50
CA ASP A 170 -7.74 -9.08 -12.57
C ASP A 170 -6.92 -10.26 -12.04
N ALA A 171 -7.58 -11.40 -11.89
CA ALA A 171 -6.99 -12.63 -11.36
C ALA A 171 -6.98 -13.76 -12.42
N GLY A 172 -7.07 -13.42 -13.70
CA GLY A 172 -7.32 -14.40 -14.73
C GLY A 172 -8.72 -15.02 -14.60
N VAL A 173 -8.89 -16.26 -15.04
CA VAL A 173 -10.16 -16.98 -14.90
C VAL A 173 -10.49 -17.22 -13.43
N VAL A 174 -11.62 -16.72 -12.97
CA VAL A 174 -12.10 -16.88 -11.61
C VAL A 174 -13.17 -17.96 -11.53
N VAL A 175 -12.93 -18.99 -10.73
CA VAL A 175 -13.85 -20.13 -10.56
C VAL A 175 -14.92 -19.83 -9.52
N GLN A 176 -14.56 -19.15 -8.42
CA GLN A 176 -15.46 -18.85 -7.30
C GLN A 176 -15.35 -17.38 -6.89
N PRO A 177 -16.16 -16.50 -7.48
CA PRO A 177 -16.08 -15.06 -7.26
C PRO A 177 -16.27 -14.63 -5.81
N ASP A 178 -17.17 -15.26 -5.06
CA ASP A 178 -17.45 -14.88 -3.68
C ASP A 178 -16.25 -15.15 -2.76
N ASN A 179 -15.53 -16.27 -2.98
CA ASN A 179 -14.30 -16.54 -2.25
C ASN A 179 -13.20 -15.52 -2.57
N VAL A 180 -13.11 -15.06 -3.82
CA VAL A 180 -12.17 -14.01 -4.23
C VAL A 180 -12.50 -12.70 -3.52
N LYS A 181 -13.77 -12.28 -3.49
CA LYS A 181 -14.21 -11.10 -2.74
C LYS A 181 -13.88 -11.21 -1.26
N ALA A 182 -14.18 -12.35 -0.64
CA ALA A 182 -13.84 -12.57 0.76
C ALA A 182 -12.32 -12.49 1.04
N GLN A 183 -11.47 -12.95 0.10
CA GLN A 183 -10.02 -12.77 0.20
C GLN A 183 -9.60 -11.30 0.10
N MET A 184 -10.23 -10.52 -0.78
CA MET A 184 -9.96 -9.08 -0.88
C MET A 184 -10.36 -8.36 0.41
N GLU A 185 -11.59 -8.54 0.89
CA GLU A 185 -12.09 -7.95 2.14
C GLU A 185 -11.19 -8.30 3.34
N GLY A 186 -10.90 -9.58 3.53
CA GLY A 186 -10.00 -10.06 4.59
C GLY A 186 -8.57 -9.50 4.46
N GLY A 187 -8.08 -9.33 3.23
CA GLY A 187 -6.77 -8.72 2.94
C GLY A 187 -6.72 -7.24 3.31
N ILE A 188 -7.79 -6.49 3.02
CA ILE A 188 -7.90 -5.08 3.42
C ILE A 188 -7.95 -4.95 4.95
N ILE A 189 -8.81 -5.71 5.63
CA ILE A 189 -8.93 -5.65 7.10
C ILE A 189 -7.60 -6.00 7.78
N MET A 190 -6.93 -7.06 7.34
CA MET A 190 -5.61 -7.44 7.87
C MET A 190 -4.55 -6.37 7.59
N GLY A 191 -4.56 -5.80 6.37
CA GLY A 191 -3.69 -4.70 6.01
C GLY A 191 -3.92 -3.47 6.89
N MET A 192 -5.17 -3.07 7.10
CA MET A 192 -5.52 -1.94 7.98
C MET A 192 -5.04 -2.15 9.42
N SER A 193 -5.19 -3.35 9.96
CA SER A 193 -4.70 -3.68 11.31
C SER A 193 -3.20 -3.40 11.40
N SER A 194 -2.41 -3.94 10.46
CA SER A 194 -0.96 -3.77 10.46
C SER A 194 -0.49 -2.33 10.19
N VAL A 195 -1.27 -1.57 9.41
CA VAL A 195 -0.90 -0.21 8.98
C VAL A 195 -1.27 0.84 10.03
N LEU A 196 -2.37 0.64 10.75
CA LEU A 196 -2.94 1.64 11.66
C LEU A 196 -2.71 1.34 13.14
N LYS A 197 -2.48 0.06 13.52
CA LYS A 197 -2.52 -0.36 14.93
C LYS A 197 -1.31 -1.17 15.36
N GLU A 198 -0.90 -2.17 14.55
CA GLU A 198 0.02 -3.20 15.01
C GLU A 198 1.46 -2.70 15.04
N GLN A 199 2.10 -2.82 16.19
CA GLN A 199 3.52 -2.53 16.34
C GLN A 199 4.14 -3.42 17.41
N ILE A 200 5.25 -4.06 17.05
CA ILE A 200 6.18 -4.69 18.01
C ILE A 200 7.37 -3.76 18.18
N THR A 201 7.71 -3.47 19.41
CA THR A 201 8.92 -2.72 19.79
C THR A 201 9.90 -3.61 20.51
N ILE A 202 11.18 -3.44 20.20
CA ILE A 202 12.26 -4.22 20.78
C ILE A 202 13.23 -3.25 21.42
N VAL A 203 13.47 -3.42 22.73
CA VAL A 203 14.43 -2.63 23.50
C VAL A 203 15.39 -3.59 24.17
N ASP A 204 16.69 -3.36 24.02
CA ASP A 204 17.76 -4.20 24.57
C ASP A 204 17.58 -5.70 24.25
N GLY A 205 17.15 -5.99 23.02
CA GLY A 205 16.91 -7.36 22.54
C GLY A 205 15.64 -8.03 23.08
N GLN A 206 14.78 -7.30 23.78
CA GLN A 206 13.54 -7.82 24.36
C GLN A 206 12.31 -7.16 23.72
N VAL A 207 11.34 -8.00 23.34
CA VAL A 207 10.02 -7.55 22.89
C VAL A 207 9.29 -6.91 24.04
N GLN A 208 8.75 -5.70 23.83
CA GLN A 208 8.05 -4.96 24.87
C GLN A 208 6.58 -5.36 25.01
N GLN A 209 5.94 -5.80 23.91
CA GLN A 209 4.56 -6.25 23.92
C GLN A 209 4.48 -7.69 24.47
N SER A 210 3.52 -7.93 25.34
CA SER A 210 3.37 -9.22 26.02
C SER A 210 2.10 -9.98 25.63
N ASN A 211 1.01 -9.27 25.31
CA ASN A 211 -0.27 -9.85 24.93
C ASN A 211 -1.15 -8.81 24.21
N TYR A 212 -2.40 -9.17 23.91
CA TYR A 212 -3.36 -8.30 23.19
C TYR A 212 -3.82 -7.05 23.95
N HIS A 213 -3.42 -6.85 25.20
CA HIS A 213 -3.68 -5.60 25.91
C HIS A 213 -2.68 -4.48 25.51
N ASP A 214 -1.47 -4.86 25.09
CA ASP A 214 -0.39 -3.95 24.67
C ASP A 214 0.03 -4.14 23.19
N TYR A 215 -0.46 -5.20 22.52
CA TYR A 215 -0.39 -5.39 21.08
C TYR A 215 -1.77 -5.15 20.48
N GLN A 216 -1.98 -3.94 19.96
CA GLN A 216 -3.29 -3.50 19.49
C GLN A 216 -3.60 -4.05 18.11
N LEU A 217 -4.82 -4.57 17.94
CA LEU A 217 -5.38 -5.01 16.68
C LEU A 217 -6.55 -4.12 16.27
N LEU A 218 -6.87 -4.12 14.98
CA LEU A 218 -8.09 -3.51 14.46
C LEU A 218 -9.33 -4.17 15.11
N ARG A 219 -10.32 -3.36 15.45
CA ARG A 219 -11.58 -3.83 16.04
C ARG A 219 -12.73 -3.57 15.08
N MET A 220 -13.89 -4.18 15.32
CA MET A 220 -15.09 -4.04 14.48
C MET A 220 -15.52 -2.58 14.27
N GLN A 221 -15.29 -1.73 15.25
CA GLN A 221 -15.59 -0.29 15.17
C GLN A 221 -14.63 0.50 14.27
N ASP A 222 -13.47 -0.08 13.96
CA ASP A 222 -12.40 0.56 13.16
C ASP A 222 -12.51 0.21 11.67
N ILE A 223 -13.37 -0.75 11.30
CA ILE A 223 -13.50 -1.20 9.90
C ILE A 223 -14.15 -0.12 9.04
N PRO A 224 -13.93 -0.13 7.71
CA PRO A 224 -14.59 0.78 6.79
C PRO A 224 -16.12 0.58 6.77
N ASP A 225 -16.86 1.62 6.43
CA ASP A 225 -18.31 1.55 6.24
C ASP A 225 -18.66 0.61 5.07
N SER A 226 -17.79 0.51 4.05
CA SER A 226 -17.90 -0.48 2.97
C SER A 226 -16.54 -0.86 2.39
N ILE A 227 -16.44 -2.12 1.93
CA ILE A 227 -15.38 -2.63 1.06
C ILE A 227 -16.06 -3.21 -0.17
N GLU A 228 -15.79 -2.66 -1.34
CA GLU A 228 -16.37 -3.09 -2.61
C GLU A 228 -15.30 -3.69 -3.52
N THR A 229 -15.54 -4.89 -4.04
CA THR A 229 -14.62 -5.57 -4.95
C THR A 229 -15.31 -5.87 -6.28
N ILE A 230 -14.73 -5.38 -7.37
CA ILE A 230 -15.09 -5.74 -8.74
C ILE A 230 -13.97 -6.61 -9.32
N ILE A 231 -14.36 -7.79 -9.81
CA ILE A 231 -13.48 -8.72 -10.51
C ILE A 231 -13.66 -8.47 -12.01
N LEU A 232 -12.56 -8.17 -12.71
CA LEU A 232 -12.57 -7.99 -14.15
C LEU A 232 -12.71 -9.35 -14.84
N GLU A 233 -13.48 -9.40 -15.91
CA GLU A 233 -13.51 -10.58 -16.76
C GLU A 233 -12.17 -10.76 -17.46
N SER A 234 -11.63 -11.97 -17.43
CA SER A 234 -10.33 -12.30 -18.00
C SER A 234 -10.32 -13.75 -18.49
N SER A 235 -9.64 -14.01 -19.60
CA SER A 235 -9.38 -15.35 -20.13
C SER A 235 -7.97 -15.84 -19.81
N GLU A 236 -7.22 -15.07 -19.05
CA GLU A 236 -5.86 -15.39 -18.65
C GLU A 236 -5.83 -16.55 -17.63
N ILE A 237 -4.66 -17.14 -17.45
CA ILE A 237 -4.45 -18.23 -16.48
C ILE A 237 -4.87 -17.75 -15.10
N PRO A 238 -5.58 -18.59 -14.30
CA PRO A 238 -5.92 -18.26 -12.93
C PRO A 238 -4.70 -17.90 -12.08
N GLU A 239 -4.78 -16.79 -11.38
CA GLU A 239 -3.70 -16.28 -10.53
C GLU A 239 -4.10 -16.27 -9.04
N GLY A 240 -3.10 -16.23 -8.14
CA GLY A 240 -3.32 -16.20 -6.71
C GLY A 240 -3.97 -14.88 -6.27
N VAL A 241 -4.98 -14.98 -5.41
CA VAL A 241 -5.73 -13.82 -4.87
C VAL A 241 -5.58 -13.67 -3.36
N GLY A 242 -4.76 -14.52 -2.73
CA GLY A 242 -4.65 -14.57 -1.27
C GLY A 242 -3.98 -13.35 -0.65
N GLU A 243 -3.15 -12.62 -1.38
CA GLU A 243 -2.23 -11.64 -0.84
C GLU A 243 -2.32 -10.26 -1.49
N THR A 244 -2.97 -10.15 -2.66
CA THR A 244 -2.97 -8.94 -3.51
C THR A 244 -3.59 -7.72 -2.83
N ALA A 245 -4.62 -7.87 -2.02
CA ALA A 245 -5.30 -6.74 -1.38
C ALA A 245 -4.47 -6.10 -0.25
N THR A 246 -3.70 -6.88 0.48
CA THR A 246 -3.00 -6.40 1.68
C THR A 246 -1.99 -5.26 1.40
N PRO A 247 -1.16 -5.31 0.35
CA PRO A 247 -0.21 -4.23 0.05
C PRO A 247 -0.87 -2.91 -0.33
N MET A 248 -2.08 -2.95 -0.91
CA MET A 248 -2.79 -1.73 -1.33
C MET A 248 -3.08 -0.76 -0.19
N VAL A 249 -3.23 -1.29 1.03
CA VAL A 249 -3.77 -0.54 2.17
C VAL A 249 -2.85 0.60 2.58
N ALA A 250 -1.57 0.30 2.84
CA ALA A 250 -0.60 1.32 3.26
C ALA A 250 -0.47 2.43 2.21
N CYS A 251 -0.38 2.02 0.94
CA CYS A 251 -0.25 2.92 -0.20
C CYS A 251 -1.45 3.85 -0.33
N ALA A 252 -2.64 3.29 -0.42
CA ALA A 252 -3.86 4.06 -0.64
C ALA A 252 -4.13 5.04 0.51
N ILE A 253 -3.91 4.63 1.77
CA ILE A 253 -4.05 5.51 2.94
C ILE A 253 -3.02 6.64 2.91
N ALA A 254 -1.74 6.36 2.64
CA ALA A 254 -0.70 7.38 2.56
C ALA A 254 -0.98 8.40 1.45
N ASN A 255 -1.45 7.92 0.29
CA ASN A 255 -1.76 8.76 -0.86
C ASN A 255 -3.01 9.62 -0.60
N ALA A 256 -4.04 9.08 0.06
CA ALA A 256 -5.18 9.86 0.52
C ALA A 256 -4.78 10.92 1.58
N PHE A 257 -3.87 10.56 2.48
CA PHE A 257 -3.34 11.49 3.49
C PHE A 257 -2.56 12.64 2.84
N LEU A 258 -1.69 12.35 1.88
CA LEU A 258 -0.98 13.37 1.11
C LEU A 258 -1.96 14.33 0.42
N LYS A 259 -2.98 13.80 -0.25
CA LYS A 259 -4.02 14.62 -0.91
C LYS A 259 -4.80 15.48 0.07
N LEU A 260 -5.09 14.98 1.27
CA LEU A 260 -5.88 15.69 2.29
C LEU A 260 -5.08 16.79 3.01
N THR A 261 -3.77 16.56 3.20
CA THR A 261 -2.96 17.38 4.11
C THR A 261 -1.79 18.11 3.45
N GLY A 262 -1.38 17.68 2.25
CA GLY A 262 -0.15 18.12 1.59
C GLY A 262 1.13 17.55 2.21
N LYS A 263 1.02 16.60 3.14
CA LYS A 263 2.13 16.01 3.89
C LYS A 263 2.25 14.51 3.60
N PRO A 264 3.47 13.98 3.35
CA PRO A 264 3.65 12.56 3.12
C PRO A 264 3.72 11.76 4.43
N LEU A 265 3.19 10.55 4.42
CA LEU A 265 3.42 9.52 5.44
C LEU A 265 4.44 8.51 4.92
N ARG A 266 5.58 8.37 5.58
CA ARG A 266 6.70 7.53 5.15
C ARG A 266 7.14 6.47 6.16
N HIS A 267 6.45 6.37 7.31
CA HIS A 267 6.77 5.41 8.38
C HIS A 267 5.55 4.60 8.76
N LEU A 268 5.65 3.27 8.72
CA LEU A 268 4.65 2.34 9.21
C LEU A 268 4.95 1.90 10.65
N PRO A 269 3.90 1.61 11.46
CA PRO A 269 2.49 1.90 11.23
C PRO A 269 2.20 3.40 11.29
N PHE A 270 1.07 3.84 10.77
CA PHE A 270 0.57 5.22 10.87
C PHE A 270 -0.07 5.43 12.25
N SER A 271 0.74 5.33 13.30
CA SER A 271 0.27 5.59 14.65
C SER A 271 -0.16 7.06 14.80
N PRO A 272 -1.07 7.37 15.74
CA PRO A 272 -1.50 8.75 16.00
C PRO A 272 -0.34 9.73 16.16
N GLU A 273 0.72 9.33 16.86
CA GLU A 273 1.90 10.16 17.10
C GLU A 273 2.65 10.48 15.80
N ARG A 274 2.82 9.47 14.92
CA ARG A 274 3.48 9.66 13.61
C ARG A 274 2.65 10.51 12.66
N VAL A 275 1.33 10.36 12.72
CA VAL A 275 0.40 11.20 11.95
C VAL A 275 0.48 12.66 12.43
N LEU A 276 0.43 12.91 13.74
CA LEU A 276 0.60 14.26 14.30
C LEU A 276 1.97 14.86 13.97
N GLN A 277 3.03 14.05 14.03
CA GLN A 277 4.36 14.50 13.62
C GLN A 277 4.40 14.93 12.14
N ALA A 278 3.78 14.15 11.25
CA ALA A 278 3.69 14.49 9.83
C ALA A 278 2.85 15.76 9.58
N LEU A 279 1.76 15.96 10.31
CA LEU A 279 0.94 17.16 10.20
C LEU A 279 1.69 18.44 10.62
N ASN A 280 2.62 18.32 11.56
CA ASN A 280 3.39 19.45 12.13
C ASN A 280 4.75 19.68 11.45
N SER A 281 5.13 18.88 10.46
CA SER A 281 6.43 18.95 9.75
C SER A 281 6.50 20.01 8.65
#